data_b04ca1796805d1668de5580e9b40821b
#
_entry.id   b04ca1796805d1668de5580e9b40821b
#
_cell.length_a   1.000
_cell.length_b   1.000
_cell.length_c   1.000
_cell.angle_alpha   90.00
_cell.angle_beta   90.00
_cell.angle_gamma   90.00
#
_symmetry.space_group_name_H-M   'P 1'
#
loop_
_entity.id
_entity.type
_entity.pdbx_description
1 polymer ?
#
loop_
_entity_poly.entity_id
_entity_poly.type
_entity_poly.pdbx_seq_one_letter_code
_entity_poly.pdbx_strand_id
1 'polypeptide(L)'
;MGTPSPGWDSLVLQTRVAARRRKRRRRARLMLWLLTVATAAALVVIAVFIMRISKIHTVRPAALAASARTLSHGSTPAKAHQGASQRRHQPAVTYPRVTDASSGLSYRLLGSPWWRGCPSSLNTSQFDWTAGENTVAGHVSIGGSSIAWHGLACSGQLQQAFPYSGPADLEPTAMSLLDALDAAYYAGVQHSRSTVKSTAIQVSGHQAWMVEFNMNYPDGASQGLSWSSELGAVVVVDRGAGQFPAVFYVSVPASLGTLKVATFLLSLQMS
;
A
#
# COMPACT_ATOMS: atom_id res chain seq x y z
N MET A 1 9.07 -63.17 54.59
CA MET A 1 9.47 -62.18 53.60
C MET A 1 8.61 -62.45 52.33
N GLY A 2 7.56 -61.65 52.12
CA GLY A 2 6.64 -61.80 50.98
C GLY A 2 7.11 -60.92 49.81
N THR A 3 7.28 -61.52 48.65
CA THR A 3 7.59 -60.81 47.38
C THR A 3 6.35 -60.06 46.90
N PRO A 4 6.47 -58.77 46.49
CA PRO A 4 5.32 -58.01 45.99
C PRO A 4 4.92 -58.54 44.60
N SER A 5 3.62 -58.71 44.37
CA SER A 5 3.02 -59.18 43.14
C SER A 5 3.13 -58.12 42.05
N PRO A 6 3.65 -58.43 40.86
CA PRO A 6 3.95 -57.42 39.77
C PRO A 6 2.74 -57.09 38.90
N GLY A 7 1.51 -57.29 39.32
CA GLY A 7 0.34 -57.25 38.44
C GLY A 7 -0.37 -55.89 38.29
N TRP A 8 -0.24 -54.98 39.27
CA TRP A 8 -1.09 -53.78 39.32
C TRP A 8 -0.52 -52.58 38.59
N ASP A 9 0.79 -52.38 38.51
CA ASP A 9 1.41 -51.25 37.87
C ASP A 9 1.32 -51.26 36.33
N SER A 10 1.29 -52.46 35.74
CA SER A 10 1.16 -52.64 34.29
C SER A 10 -0.23 -52.24 33.76
N LEU A 11 -1.30 -52.53 34.53
CA LEU A 11 -2.69 -52.21 34.17
C LEU A 11 -2.95 -50.68 34.20
N VAL A 12 -2.39 -49.98 35.17
CA VAL A 12 -2.52 -48.52 35.30
C VAL A 12 -1.78 -47.78 34.18
N LEU A 13 -0.63 -48.31 33.75
CA LEU A 13 0.11 -47.71 32.62
C LEU A 13 -0.62 -47.90 31.31
N GLN A 14 -1.19 -49.08 31.05
CA GLN A 14 -1.93 -49.33 29.78
C GLN A 14 -3.21 -48.50 29.66
N THR A 15 -3.94 -48.24 30.74
CA THR A 15 -5.13 -47.37 30.73
C THR A 15 -4.80 -45.91 30.46
N ARG A 16 -3.69 -45.40 31.01
CA ARG A 16 -3.22 -44.02 30.78
C ARG A 16 -2.76 -43.80 29.33
N VAL A 17 -2.12 -44.78 28.71
CA VAL A 17 -1.67 -44.71 27.31
C VAL A 17 -2.87 -44.74 26.36
N ALA A 18 -3.89 -45.59 26.64
CA ALA A 18 -5.09 -45.66 25.83
C ALA A 18 -5.94 -44.37 25.88
N ALA A 19 -6.02 -43.73 27.06
CA ALA A 19 -6.71 -42.44 27.21
C ALA A 19 -6.04 -41.30 26.45
N ARG A 20 -4.72 -41.26 26.45
CA ARG A 20 -3.93 -40.26 25.68
C ARG A 20 -4.10 -40.42 24.17
N ARG A 21 -4.14 -41.66 23.67
CA ARG A 21 -4.40 -41.95 22.23
C ARG A 21 -5.81 -41.56 21.77
N ARG A 22 -6.84 -41.75 22.60
CA ARG A 22 -8.21 -41.32 22.30
C ARG A 22 -8.34 -39.80 22.25
N LYS A 23 -7.66 -39.06 23.15
CA LYS A 23 -7.69 -37.60 23.18
C LYS A 23 -6.96 -36.98 21.96
N ARG A 24 -5.85 -37.59 21.50
CA ARG A 24 -5.15 -37.16 20.27
C ARG A 24 -6.01 -37.40 19.00
N ARG A 25 -6.69 -38.54 18.89
CA ARG A 25 -7.57 -38.83 17.74
C ARG A 25 -8.79 -37.89 17.69
N ARG A 26 -9.36 -37.50 18.82
CA ARG A 26 -10.44 -36.48 18.84
C ARG A 26 -9.97 -35.11 18.40
N ARG A 27 -8.79 -34.68 18.86
CA ARG A 27 -8.21 -33.39 18.43
C ARG A 27 -7.85 -33.38 16.95
N ALA A 28 -7.27 -34.46 16.42
CA ALA A 28 -6.98 -34.57 14.99
C ALA A 28 -8.24 -34.51 14.11
N ARG A 29 -9.34 -35.18 14.52
CA ARG A 29 -10.63 -35.11 13.82
C ARG A 29 -11.25 -33.71 13.88
N LEU A 30 -11.14 -33.02 15.01
CA LEU A 30 -11.66 -31.66 15.17
C LEU A 30 -10.87 -30.68 14.29
N MET A 31 -9.54 -30.81 14.24
CA MET A 31 -8.69 -30.00 13.35
C MET A 31 -9.01 -30.24 11.88
N LEU A 32 -9.20 -31.51 11.48
CA LEU A 32 -9.57 -31.84 10.10
C LEU A 32 -10.94 -31.25 9.73
N TRP A 33 -11.91 -31.29 10.65
CA TRP A 33 -13.23 -30.71 10.43
C TRP A 33 -13.21 -29.20 10.34
N LEU A 34 -12.41 -28.52 11.17
CA LEU A 34 -12.20 -27.08 11.08
C LEU A 34 -11.52 -26.66 9.76
N LEU A 35 -10.57 -27.46 9.27
CA LEU A 35 -9.91 -27.21 7.99
C LEU A 35 -10.90 -27.32 6.81
N THR A 36 -11.78 -28.33 6.81
CA THR A 36 -12.79 -28.49 5.75
C THR A 36 -13.85 -27.38 5.77
N VAL A 37 -14.25 -26.90 6.95
CA VAL A 37 -15.19 -25.77 7.05
C VAL A 37 -14.53 -24.48 6.56
N ALA A 38 -13.26 -24.23 6.90
CA ALA A 38 -12.52 -23.05 6.44
C ALA A 38 -12.35 -23.03 4.91
N THR A 39 -12.04 -24.19 4.29
CA THR A 39 -11.92 -24.27 2.82
C THR A 39 -13.27 -24.07 2.11
N ALA A 40 -14.36 -24.60 2.66
CA ALA A 40 -15.70 -24.39 2.11
C ALA A 40 -16.12 -22.92 2.18
N ALA A 41 -15.83 -22.23 3.29
CA ALA A 41 -16.12 -20.80 3.44
C ALA A 41 -15.33 -19.95 2.43
N ALA A 42 -14.04 -20.27 2.21
CA ALA A 42 -13.21 -19.59 1.23
C ALA A 42 -13.74 -19.74 -0.21
N LEU A 43 -14.21 -20.92 -0.59
CA LEU A 43 -14.80 -21.17 -1.90
C LEU A 43 -16.11 -20.39 -2.13
N VAL A 44 -16.93 -20.25 -1.09
CA VAL A 44 -18.16 -19.43 -1.17
C VAL A 44 -17.83 -17.95 -1.39
N VAL A 45 -16.83 -17.43 -0.69
CA VAL A 45 -16.38 -16.04 -0.86
C VAL A 45 -15.87 -15.79 -2.28
N ILE A 46 -15.08 -16.72 -2.82
CA ILE A 46 -14.57 -16.63 -4.20
C ILE A 46 -15.73 -16.68 -5.21
N ALA A 47 -16.72 -17.56 -5.03
CA ALA A 47 -17.87 -17.66 -5.91
C ALA A 47 -18.72 -16.36 -5.91
N VAL A 48 -18.94 -15.76 -4.73
CA VAL A 48 -19.66 -14.48 -4.60
C VAL A 48 -18.88 -13.34 -5.26
N PHE A 49 -17.55 -13.35 -5.15
CA PHE A 49 -16.69 -12.35 -5.77
C PHE A 49 -16.72 -12.45 -7.30
N ILE A 50 -16.66 -13.67 -7.85
CA ILE A 50 -16.77 -13.90 -9.30
C ILE A 50 -18.15 -13.46 -9.82
N MET A 51 -19.25 -13.74 -9.12
CA MET A 51 -20.59 -13.30 -9.51
C MET A 51 -20.74 -11.77 -9.50
N ARG A 52 -20.05 -11.08 -8.59
CA ARG A 52 -20.06 -9.60 -8.58
C ARG A 52 -19.29 -9.00 -9.76
N ILE A 53 -18.15 -9.57 -10.13
CA ILE A 53 -17.37 -9.12 -11.30
C ILE A 53 -18.14 -9.33 -12.59
N SER A 54 -18.84 -10.44 -12.75
CA SER A 54 -19.64 -10.74 -13.97
C SER A 54 -20.81 -9.77 -14.20
N LYS A 55 -21.32 -9.11 -13.15
CA LYS A 55 -22.39 -8.10 -13.28
C LYS A 55 -21.89 -6.72 -13.71
N ILE A 56 -20.59 -6.44 -13.65
CA ILE A 56 -20.00 -5.14 -13.99
C ILE A 56 -19.72 -5.04 -15.51
N HIS A 57 -19.65 -6.15 -16.22
CA HIS A 57 -19.29 -6.17 -17.65
C HIS A 57 -20.45 -6.08 -18.65
N THR A 58 -21.69 -5.74 -18.23
CA THR A 58 -22.82 -5.57 -19.14
C THR A 58 -23.25 -4.12 -19.34
N VAL A 59 -22.33 -3.15 -19.23
CA VAL A 59 -22.61 -1.80 -19.72
C VAL A 59 -22.18 -1.72 -21.19
N ARG A 60 -23.15 -1.87 -22.08
CA ARG A 60 -23.06 -1.69 -23.53
C ARG A 60 -22.62 -0.25 -23.84
N PRO A 61 -21.59 0.00 -24.67
CA PRO A 61 -21.29 1.36 -25.11
C PRO A 61 -22.38 1.82 -26.06
N ALA A 62 -23.13 2.84 -25.67
CA ALA A 62 -24.03 3.56 -26.58
C ALA A 62 -23.20 4.36 -27.59
N ALA A 63 -23.41 4.06 -28.86
CA ALA A 63 -22.80 4.74 -29.99
C ALA A 63 -23.17 6.23 -29.97
N LEU A 64 -22.15 7.09 -29.83
CA LEU A 64 -22.26 8.52 -30.12
C LEU A 64 -22.11 8.69 -31.65
N ALA A 65 -23.24 8.80 -32.33
CA ALA A 65 -23.31 9.16 -33.72
C ALA A 65 -22.93 10.63 -33.91
N ALA A 66 -22.15 10.86 -34.94
CA ALA A 66 -21.65 12.12 -35.42
C ALA A 66 -22.77 13.16 -35.67
N SER A 67 -22.51 14.40 -35.29
CA SER A 67 -23.14 15.59 -35.89
C SER A 67 -22.04 16.56 -36.32
N ALA A 68 -21.55 16.34 -37.52
CA ALA A 68 -20.84 17.36 -38.26
C ALA A 68 -21.87 18.41 -38.72
N ARG A 69 -21.79 19.61 -38.20
CA ARG A 69 -22.44 20.80 -38.83
C ARG A 69 -21.34 21.73 -39.31
N THR A 70 -21.19 21.69 -40.62
CA THR A 70 -20.53 22.68 -41.45
C THR A 70 -21.24 24.03 -41.28
N LEU A 71 -20.54 25.06 -40.85
CA LEU A 71 -20.91 26.44 -41.09
C LEU A 71 -19.70 27.18 -41.67
N SER A 72 -19.76 27.28 -43.00
CA SER A 72 -19.01 28.26 -43.77
C SER A 72 -19.70 29.61 -43.62
N HIS A 73 -18.97 30.67 -43.27
CA HIS A 73 -19.16 32.03 -43.83
C HIS A 73 -18.17 33.02 -43.22
N GLY A 74 -17.54 33.79 -44.12
CA GLY A 74 -17.24 35.18 -43.89
C GLY A 74 -15.77 35.56 -43.63
N SER A 75 -15.01 35.70 -44.68
CA SER A 75 -13.73 36.40 -44.72
C SER A 75 -13.90 37.90 -44.49
N THR A 76 -13.23 38.46 -43.48
CA THR A 76 -12.87 39.89 -43.45
C THR A 76 -11.46 40.02 -42.89
N PRO A 77 -10.52 40.69 -43.58
CA PRO A 77 -9.16 40.81 -43.08
C PRO A 77 -9.06 41.96 -42.05
N ALA A 78 -8.96 41.61 -40.78
CA ALA A 78 -8.61 42.60 -39.73
C ALA A 78 -7.10 42.65 -39.55
N LYS A 79 -6.60 43.86 -39.64
CA LYS A 79 -5.21 44.26 -39.47
C LYS A 79 -4.49 43.57 -38.30
N ALA A 80 -3.35 42.95 -38.60
CA ALA A 80 -2.42 42.40 -37.64
C ALA A 80 -1.83 43.52 -36.75
N HIS A 81 -2.30 43.64 -35.54
CA HIS A 81 -1.50 44.28 -34.48
C HIS A 81 -0.55 43.21 -33.93
N GLN A 82 0.71 43.27 -34.37
CA GLN A 82 1.82 42.58 -33.77
C GLN A 82 2.11 43.20 -32.37
N GLY A 83 1.29 42.82 -31.40
CA GLY A 83 1.64 42.94 -30.00
C GLY A 83 2.50 41.75 -29.63
N ALA A 84 3.82 41.87 -29.78
CA ALA A 84 4.78 40.94 -29.24
C ALA A 84 4.63 40.93 -27.70
N SER A 85 3.77 40.08 -27.18
CA SER A 85 3.74 39.74 -25.75
C SER A 85 5.06 39.10 -25.42
N GLN A 86 6.01 39.88 -24.97
CA GLN A 86 7.20 39.40 -24.26
C GLN A 86 6.68 38.62 -23.02
N ARG A 87 6.43 37.32 -23.19
CA ARG A 87 6.34 36.40 -22.03
C ARG A 87 7.67 36.54 -21.30
N ARG A 88 7.68 37.34 -20.22
CA ARG A 88 8.78 37.35 -19.26
C ARG A 88 8.96 35.88 -18.85
N HIS A 89 10.08 35.29 -19.25
CA HIS A 89 10.48 34.00 -18.72
C HIS A 89 10.70 34.20 -17.23
N GLN A 90 9.66 33.88 -16.45
CA GLN A 90 9.83 33.77 -15.02
C GLN A 90 10.80 32.59 -14.81
N PRO A 91 11.92 32.80 -14.12
CA PRO A 91 12.88 31.71 -13.86
C PRO A 91 12.11 30.57 -13.17
N ALA A 92 12.27 29.37 -13.66
CA ALA A 92 11.67 28.19 -13.06
C ALA A 92 12.18 28.07 -11.61
N VAL A 93 11.25 28.12 -10.66
CA VAL A 93 11.58 27.95 -9.25
C VAL A 93 12.04 26.50 -9.05
N THR A 94 13.34 26.31 -8.86
CA THR A 94 13.92 24.99 -8.58
C THR A 94 13.78 24.71 -7.09
N TYR A 95 12.96 23.75 -6.75
CA TYR A 95 12.82 23.28 -5.36
C TYR A 95 13.87 22.22 -5.04
N PRO A 96 14.41 22.19 -3.81
CA PRO A 96 15.27 21.11 -3.37
C PRO A 96 14.54 19.77 -3.45
N ARG A 97 15.28 18.69 -3.76
CA ARG A 97 14.72 17.36 -3.98
C ARG A 97 15.39 16.33 -3.07
N VAL A 98 14.63 15.32 -2.71
CA VAL A 98 15.15 14.02 -2.29
C VAL A 98 15.52 13.28 -3.57
N THR A 99 16.71 12.67 -3.60
CA THR A 99 17.17 11.82 -4.71
C THR A 99 17.59 10.49 -4.12
N ASP A 100 17.01 9.41 -4.65
CA ASP A 100 17.33 8.05 -4.28
C ASP A 100 18.15 7.40 -5.40
N ALA A 101 19.44 7.27 -5.17
CA ALA A 101 20.35 6.70 -6.16
C ALA A 101 20.09 5.21 -6.41
N SER A 102 19.54 4.48 -5.45
CA SER A 102 19.26 3.03 -5.56
C SER A 102 18.07 2.75 -6.47
N SER A 103 17.00 3.51 -6.31
CA SER A 103 15.78 3.34 -7.10
C SER A 103 15.72 4.23 -8.34
N GLY A 104 16.53 5.30 -8.41
CA GLY A 104 16.47 6.33 -9.45
C GLY A 104 15.33 7.32 -9.24
N LEU A 105 14.55 7.22 -8.17
CA LEU A 105 13.46 8.15 -7.88
C LEU A 105 13.96 9.46 -7.30
N SER A 106 13.26 10.53 -7.64
CA SER A 106 13.44 11.82 -6.97
C SER A 106 12.10 12.53 -6.83
N TYR A 107 11.95 13.32 -5.76
CA TYR A 107 10.74 14.08 -5.47
C TYR A 107 11.06 15.32 -4.64
N ARG A 108 10.12 16.26 -4.59
CA ARG A 108 10.31 17.55 -3.91
C ARG A 108 10.51 17.35 -2.42
N LEU A 109 11.54 18.00 -1.87
CA LEU A 109 11.74 18.15 -0.44
C LEU A 109 10.80 19.25 0.09
N LEU A 110 10.03 18.96 1.16
CA LEU A 110 9.08 19.92 1.74
C LEU A 110 9.75 20.96 2.64
N GLY A 111 10.92 20.63 3.22
CA GLY A 111 11.59 21.47 4.19
C GLY A 111 10.94 21.43 5.59
N SER A 112 11.38 22.34 6.51
CA SER A 112 10.89 22.35 7.90
C SER A 112 9.37 22.31 8.00
N PRO A 113 8.79 21.48 8.90
CA PRO A 113 9.42 20.64 9.91
C PRO A 113 9.82 19.22 9.42
N TRP A 114 9.87 18.99 8.12
CA TRP A 114 10.30 17.73 7.53
C TRP A 114 11.83 17.67 7.45
N TRP A 115 12.42 16.52 7.76
CA TRP A 115 13.86 16.28 7.68
C TRP A 115 14.16 15.06 6.82
N ARG A 116 15.36 15.05 6.24
CA ARG A 116 15.81 13.98 5.34
C ARG A 116 15.96 12.66 6.06
N GLY A 117 15.62 11.59 5.36
CA GLY A 117 15.73 10.20 5.77
C GLY A 117 14.38 9.55 6.08
N CYS A 118 14.32 8.25 5.94
CA CYS A 118 13.24 7.42 6.46
C CYS A 118 13.62 6.90 7.83
N PRO A 119 12.68 6.78 8.78
CA PRO A 119 12.96 6.13 10.05
C PRO A 119 13.49 4.71 9.81
N SER A 120 14.63 4.37 10.39
CA SER A 120 15.26 3.05 10.23
C SER A 120 14.37 1.90 10.76
N SER A 121 13.47 2.22 11.70
CA SER A 121 12.47 1.28 12.21
C SER A 121 11.46 0.79 11.16
N LEU A 122 11.36 1.47 10.01
CA LEU A 122 10.51 1.04 8.89
C LEU A 122 11.20 0.02 7.97
N ASN A 123 12.53 -0.12 8.06
CA ASN A 123 13.25 -1.14 7.30
C ASN A 123 13.05 -2.51 7.94
N THR A 124 12.66 -3.49 7.12
CA THR A 124 12.40 -4.88 7.51
C THR A 124 12.98 -5.80 6.45
N SER A 125 12.78 -7.10 6.57
CA SER A 125 13.13 -8.04 5.50
C SER A 125 12.32 -7.84 4.20
N GLN A 126 11.18 -7.14 4.28
CA GLN A 126 10.30 -6.87 3.14
C GLN A 126 10.47 -5.46 2.58
N PHE A 127 10.99 -4.51 3.36
CA PHE A 127 11.11 -3.11 2.97
C PHE A 127 12.51 -2.61 3.26
N ASP A 128 13.12 -1.98 2.24
CA ASP A 128 14.42 -1.33 2.33
C ASP A 128 14.31 0.10 1.75
N TRP A 129 14.01 1.05 2.64
CA TRP A 129 13.86 2.45 2.27
C TRP A 129 15.23 3.12 2.30
N THR A 130 15.70 3.50 1.13
CA THR A 130 17.06 4.03 0.92
C THR A 130 17.13 5.55 0.93
N ALA A 131 16.02 6.23 0.64
CA ALA A 131 15.93 7.68 0.73
C ALA A 131 14.54 8.14 1.15
N GLY A 132 14.43 9.35 1.68
CA GLY A 132 13.14 9.89 2.09
C GLY A 132 13.19 11.19 2.85
N GLU A 133 12.04 11.60 3.31
CA GLU A 133 11.87 12.62 4.34
C GLU A 133 10.70 12.26 5.25
N ASN A 134 10.76 12.73 6.48
CA ASN A 134 9.75 12.44 7.48
C ASN A 134 9.60 13.60 8.47
N THR A 135 8.51 13.57 9.25
CA THR A 135 8.30 14.44 10.41
C THR A 135 7.46 13.72 11.45
N VAL A 136 7.66 14.01 12.72
CA VAL A 136 6.81 13.44 13.78
C VAL A 136 5.45 14.14 13.76
N ALA A 137 4.39 13.36 13.60
CA ALA A 137 3.00 13.81 13.69
C ALA A 137 2.49 13.81 15.13
N GLY A 138 3.00 12.89 15.94
CA GLY A 138 2.61 12.70 17.33
C GLY A 138 3.15 11.39 17.89
N HIS A 139 2.54 10.89 18.95
CA HIS A 139 2.91 9.63 19.57
C HIS A 139 1.66 8.77 19.76
N VAL A 140 1.83 7.46 19.60
CA VAL A 140 0.78 6.46 19.82
C VAL A 140 1.20 5.51 20.93
N SER A 141 0.24 5.03 21.70
CA SER A 141 0.50 4.03 22.76
C SER A 141 0.24 2.64 22.19
N ILE A 142 1.29 1.84 22.06
CA ILE A 142 1.20 0.44 21.60
C ILE A 142 1.81 -0.46 22.64
N GLY A 143 1.03 -1.38 23.21
CA GLY A 143 1.51 -2.30 24.23
C GLY A 143 2.08 -1.61 25.48
N GLY A 144 1.59 -0.42 25.84
CA GLY A 144 2.07 0.39 26.95
C GLY A 144 3.33 1.21 26.65
N SER A 145 3.86 1.14 25.44
CA SER A 145 5.01 1.95 24.99
C SER A 145 4.54 3.14 24.16
N SER A 146 5.15 4.32 24.35
CA SER A 146 4.94 5.49 23.53
C SER A 146 5.84 5.44 22.29
N ILE A 147 5.24 5.36 21.11
CA ILE A 147 5.94 5.24 19.82
C ILE A 147 5.68 6.50 19.00
N ALA A 148 6.75 7.10 18.44
CA ALA A 148 6.61 8.23 17.54
C ALA A 148 5.92 7.81 16.23
N TRP A 149 4.87 8.54 15.86
CA TRP A 149 4.17 8.36 14.60
C TRP A 149 4.62 9.42 13.61
N HIS A 150 4.91 9.01 12.40
CA HIS A 150 5.51 9.88 11.39
C HIS A 150 4.58 10.13 10.21
N GLY A 151 4.53 11.38 9.74
CA GLY A 151 4.27 11.66 8.35
C GLY A 151 5.56 11.43 7.57
N LEU A 152 5.50 10.73 6.43
CA LEU A 152 6.70 10.34 5.70
C LEU A 152 6.47 10.22 4.19
N ALA A 153 7.57 10.33 3.46
CA ALA A 153 7.69 9.98 2.05
C ALA A 153 9.02 9.26 1.86
N CYS A 154 8.98 8.00 1.45
CA CYS A 154 10.13 7.12 1.36
C CYS A 154 10.21 6.46 -0.01
N SER A 155 11.43 6.23 -0.49
CA SER A 155 11.70 5.50 -1.73
C SER A 155 12.75 4.41 -1.53
N GLY A 156 12.71 3.42 -2.40
CA GLY A 156 13.62 2.28 -2.42
C GLY A 156 13.37 1.39 -3.63
N GLN A 157 14.02 0.24 -3.64
CA GLN A 157 13.75 -0.80 -4.64
C GLN A 157 12.74 -1.81 -4.10
N LEU A 158 11.91 -2.34 -4.99
CA LEU A 158 11.03 -3.46 -4.67
C LEU A 158 11.86 -4.67 -4.24
N GLN A 159 11.54 -5.23 -3.08
CA GLN A 159 12.24 -6.40 -2.57
C GLN A 159 11.76 -7.69 -3.25
N GLN A 160 12.62 -8.72 -3.28
CA GLN A 160 12.33 -10.03 -3.90
C GLN A 160 11.11 -10.75 -3.30
N ALA A 161 10.67 -10.35 -2.12
CA ALA A 161 9.46 -10.88 -1.48
C ALA A 161 8.18 -10.59 -2.28
N PHE A 162 8.22 -9.61 -3.19
CA PHE A 162 7.09 -9.23 -4.04
C PHE A 162 7.31 -9.73 -5.48
N PRO A 163 6.42 -10.60 -6.00
CA PRO A 163 6.54 -11.09 -7.36
C PRO A 163 6.37 -9.95 -8.36
N TYR A 164 7.33 -9.89 -9.31
CA TYR A 164 7.30 -8.93 -10.41
C TYR A 164 8.07 -9.51 -11.60
N SER A 165 7.42 -9.59 -12.74
CA SER A 165 8.01 -10.10 -14.00
C SER A 165 7.92 -9.10 -15.16
N GLY A 166 7.25 -7.97 -14.96
CA GLY A 166 7.12 -6.93 -15.97
C GLY A 166 5.93 -6.00 -15.73
N PRO A 167 5.68 -5.04 -16.65
CA PRO A 167 4.67 -3.99 -16.47
C PRO A 167 3.24 -4.48 -16.23
N ALA A 168 2.90 -5.71 -16.67
CA ALA A 168 1.59 -6.31 -16.40
C ALA A 168 1.36 -6.62 -14.91
N ASP A 169 2.44 -6.75 -14.14
CA ASP A 169 2.36 -7.05 -12.71
C ASP A 169 2.32 -5.79 -11.82
N LEU A 170 2.40 -4.58 -12.39
CA LEU A 170 2.45 -3.34 -11.62
C LEU A 170 1.27 -3.18 -10.65
N GLU A 171 0.04 -3.43 -11.12
CA GLU A 171 -1.15 -3.34 -10.26
C GLU A 171 -1.15 -4.37 -9.13
N PRO A 172 -1.06 -5.68 -9.39
CA PRO A 172 -1.07 -6.68 -8.32
C PRO A 172 0.12 -6.51 -7.37
N THR A 173 1.29 -6.09 -7.86
CA THR A 173 2.45 -5.79 -7.02
C THR A 173 2.21 -4.59 -6.09
N ALA A 174 1.64 -3.49 -6.61
CA ALA A 174 1.32 -2.32 -5.80
C ALA A 174 0.27 -2.64 -4.71
N MET A 175 -0.71 -3.46 -5.02
CA MET A 175 -1.71 -3.91 -4.04
C MET A 175 -1.08 -4.81 -2.98
N SER A 176 -0.27 -5.80 -3.36
CA SER A 176 0.46 -6.67 -2.42
C SER A 176 1.40 -5.89 -1.52
N LEU A 177 2.10 -4.88 -2.08
CA LEU A 177 2.97 -4.01 -1.33
C LEU A 177 2.19 -3.19 -0.30
N LEU A 178 1.02 -2.64 -0.68
CA LEU A 178 0.16 -1.91 0.24
C LEU A 178 -0.38 -2.81 1.37
N ASP A 179 -0.77 -4.06 1.07
CA ASP A 179 -1.21 -5.02 2.08
C ASP A 179 -0.09 -5.36 3.08
N ALA A 180 1.14 -5.52 2.59
CA ALA A 180 2.30 -5.78 3.42
C ALA A 180 2.67 -4.57 4.30
N LEU A 181 2.59 -3.34 3.77
CA LEU A 181 2.80 -2.10 4.52
C LEU A 181 1.76 -1.93 5.62
N ASP A 182 0.49 -2.21 5.32
CA ASP A 182 -0.60 -2.21 6.29
C ASP A 182 -0.30 -3.16 7.45
N ALA A 183 0.00 -4.41 7.14
CA ALA A 183 0.33 -5.42 8.14
C ALA A 183 1.59 -5.08 8.96
N ALA A 184 2.60 -4.43 8.35
CA ALA A 184 3.86 -4.14 9.03
C ALA A 184 3.79 -2.88 9.91
N TYR A 185 3.11 -1.81 9.45
CA TYR A 185 3.22 -0.50 10.09
C TYR A 185 1.98 -0.11 10.90
N TYR A 186 0.81 -0.72 10.60
CA TYR A 186 -0.44 -0.34 11.22
C TYR A 186 -1.03 -1.43 12.15
N ALA A 187 -0.45 -2.63 12.20
CA ALA A 187 -0.98 -3.75 12.99
C ALA A 187 -1.14 -3.46 14.50
N GLY A 188 -0.36 -2.51 15.04
CA GLY A 188 -0.42 -2.12 16.45
C GLY A 188 -1.54 -1.12 16.80
N VAL A 189 -2.27 -0.62 15.81
CA VAL A 189 -3.29 0.44 15.96
C VAL A 189 -4.60 -0.03 15.32
N GLN A 190 -5.72 0.14 16.03
CA GLN A 190 -7.02 -0.16 15.45
C GLN A 190 -7.35 0.82 14.32
N HIS A 191 -7.50 0.30 13.11
CA HIS A 191 -7.74 1.10 11.92
C HIS A 191 -8.60 0.36 10.91
N SER A 192 -9.05 1.09 9.89
CA SER A 192 -9.60 0.54 8.66
C SER A 192 -8.98 1.25 7.46
N ARG A 193 -8.70 0.50 6.40
CA ARG A 193 -8.16 1.03 5.15
C ARG A 193 -9.22 1.05 4.05
N SER A 194 -9.24 2.12 3.27
CA SER A 194 -10.02 2.22 2.04
C SER A 194 -9.14 2.71 0.89
N THR A 195 -9.29 2.10 -0.28
CA THR A 195 -8.63 2.56 -1.51
C THR A 195 -9.40 3.77 -2.05
N VAL A 196 -8.70 4.90 -2.18
CA VAL A 196 -9.23 6.14 -2.76
C VAL A 196 -9.13 6.09 -4.28
N LYS A 197 -7.96 5.62 -4.80
CA LYS A 197 -7.69 5.52 -6.22
C LYS A 197 -6.68 4.40 -6.49
N SER A 198 -6.91 3.62 -7.55
CA SER A 198 -5.94 2.65 -8.07
C SER A 198 -5.89 2.85 -9.59
N THR A 199 -4.71 3.20 -10.14
CA THR A 199 -4.62 3.60 -11.55
C THR A 199 -3.20 3.49 -12.11
N ALA A 200 -3.13 3.15 -13.40
CA ALA A 200 -1.89 3.29 -14.15
C ALA A 200 -1.52 4.78 -14.28
N ILE A 201 -0.23 5.07 -14.13
CA ILE A 201 0.37 6.40 -14.32
C ILE A 201 1.68 6.28 -15.09
N GLN A 202 2.29 7.42 -15.38
CA GLN A 202 3.67 7.48 -15.88
C GLN A 202 4.51 8.37 -14.96
N VAL A 203 5.74 7.94 -14.68
CA VAL A 203 6.75 8.70 -13.95
C VAL A 203 7.95 8.90 -14.88
N SER A 204 8.15 10.12 -15.39
CA SER A 204 9.20 10.45 -16.37
C SER A 204 9.21 9.52 -17.60
N GLY A 205 8.02 9.09 -18.08
CA GLY A 205 7.88 8.18 -19.22
C GLY A 205 7.94 6.68 -18.87
N HIS A 206 8.30 6.32 -17.65
CA HIS A 206 8.25 4.94 -17.16
C HIS A 206 6.83 4.55 -16.76
N GLN A 207 6.41 3.32 -17.11
CA GLN A 207 5.12 2.79 -16.67
C GLN A 207 5.13 2.61 -15.15
N ALA A 208 4.02 2.98 -14.52
CA ALA A 208 3.89 2.86 -13.07
C ALA A 208 2.43 2.59 -12.68
N TRP A 209 2.24 2.05 -11.47
CA TRP A 209 0.93 1.93 -10.86
C TRP A 209 0.90 2.66 -9.54
N MET A 210 -0.16 3.43 -9.32
CA MET A 210 -0.38 4.16 -8.09
C MET A 210 -1.64 3.65 -7.39
N VAL A 211 -1.50 3.37 -6.10
CA VAL A 211 -2.63 3.11 -5.21
C VAL A 211 -2.64 4.18 -4.13
N GLU A 212 -3.63 5.05 -4.15
CA GLU A 212 -3.90 6.04 -3.12
C GLU A 212 -4.92 5.45 -2.13
N PHE A 213 -4.66 5.60 -0.84
CA PHE A 213 -5.46 4.98 0.21
C PHE A 213 -5.69 5.94 1.37
N ASN A 214 -6.76 5.69 2.12
CA ASN A 214 -7.05 6.38 3.37
C ASN A 214 -7.06 5.37 4.51
N MET A 215 -6.31 5.67 5.58
CA MET A 215 -6.40 4.98 6.87
C MET A 215 -7.32 5.78 7.79
N ASN A 216 -8.29 5.11 8.39
CA ASN A 216 -9.23 5.69 9.33
C ASN A 216 -9.02 5.07 10.70
N TYR A 217 -8.96 5.88 11.73
CA TYR A 217 -8.74 5.51 13.12
C TYR A 217 -9.97 5.90 13.94
N PRO A 218 -11.03 5.06 13.97
CA PRO A 218 -12.29 5.40 14.63
C PRO A 218 -12.11 5.72 16.13
N ASP A 219 -11.19 5.00 16.77
CA ASP A 219 -10.86 5.18 18.19
C ASP A 219 -9.45 5.78 18.40
N GLY A 220 -8.98 6.59 17.45
CA GLY A 220 -7.62 7.13 17.45
C GLY A 220 -7.27 7.88 18.74
N ALA A 221 -8.19 8.66 19.27
CA ALA A 221 -7.98 9.43 20.51
C ALA A 221 -7.68 8.52 21.72
N SER A 222 -8.34 7.35 21.83
CA SER A 222 -8.08 6.38 22.91
C SER A 222 -6.71 5.73 22.80
N GLN A 223 -6.12 5.75 21.59
CA GLN A 223 -4.79 5.24 21.29
C GLN A 223 -3.71 6.32 21.32
N GLY A 224 -4.06 7.56 21.69
CA GLY A 224 -3.16 8.70 21.75
C GLY A 224 -2.98 9.46 20.44
N LEU A 225 -3.72 9.12 19.38
CA LEU A 225 -3.66 9.85 18.11
C LEU A 225 -4.46 11.16 18.22
N SER A 226 -3.87 12.26 17.79
CA SER A 226 -4.56 13.58 17.68
C SER A 226 -5.25 13.79 16.33
N TRP A 227 -5.32 12.75 15.49
CA TRP A 227 -5.97 12.74 14.17
C TRP A 227 -6.81 11.47 14.01
N SER A 228 -7.81 11.51 13.14
CA SER A 228 -8.73 10.42 12.88
C SER A 228 -8.50 9.73 11.53
N SER A 229 -7.63 10.29 10.69
CA SER A 229 -7.33 9.73 9.37
C SER A 229 -5.94 10.08 8.89
N GLU A 230 -5.47 9.31 7.92
CA GLU A 230 -4.18 9.46 7.25
C GLU A 230 -4.35 9.15 5.77
N LEU A 231 -3.87 10.04 4.90
CA LEU A 231 -3.85 9.83 3.47
C LEU A 231 -2.48 9.34 3.05
N GLY A 232 -2.44 8.30 2.23
CA GLY A 232 -1.19 7.76 1.71
C GLY A 232 -1.29 7.31 0.28
N ALA A 233 -0.14 7.00 -0.30
CA ALA A 233 -0.05 6.37 -1.61
C ALA A 233 1.17 5.46 -1.70
N VAL A 234 1.03 4.42 -2.51
CA VAL A 234 2.10 3.56 -2.99
C VAL A 234 2.21 3.73 -4.49
N VAL A 235 3.44 3.90 -5.00
CA VAL A 235 3.74 3.92 -6.43
C VAL A 235 4.80 2.88 -6.72
N VAL A 236 4.52 1.97 -7.65
CA VAL A 236 5.49 1.01 -8.18
C VAL A 236 5.81 1.43 -9.62
N VAL A 237 7.08 1.66 -9.91
CA VAL A 237 7.57 2.16 -11.21
C VAL A 237 8.41 1.10 -11.89
N ASP A 238 8.03 0.70 -13.09
CA ASP A 238 8.85 -0.19 -13.92
C ASP A 238 10.12 0.52 -14.40
N ARG A 239 11.27 -0.08 -14.14
CA ARG A 239 12.59 0.44 -14.55
C ARG A 239 13.13 -0.21 -15.81
N GLY A 240 12.35 -1.11 -16.42
CA GLY A 240 12.74 -1.87 -17.59
C GLY A 240 13.40 -3.22 -17.26
N ALA A 241 13.69 -3.96 -18.31
CA ALA A 241 14.15 -5.35 -18.23
C ALA A 241 15.41 -5.51 -17.36
N GLY A 242 15.37 -6.49 -16.46
CA GLY A 242 16.49 -6.86 -15.60
C GLY A 242 16.71 -5.96 -14.39
N GLN A 243 15.84 -4.97 -14.14
CA GLN A 243 15.92 -4.11 -12.96
C GLN A 243 14.72 -4.34 -12.04
N PHE A 244 14.98 -4.34 -10.73
CA PHE A 244 13.87 -4.30 -9.76
C PHE A 244 13.12 -2.99 -9.89
N PRO A 245 11.77 -3.00 -9.82
CA PRO A 245 10.96 -1.79 -9.79
C PRO A 245 11.41 -0.82 -8.71
N ALA A 246 11.26 0.47 -8.98
CA ALA A 246 11.35 1.47 -7.95
C ALA A 246 10.03 1.57 -7.20
N VAL A 247 10.11 1.81 -5.89
CA VAL A 247 8.96 1.96 -5.01
C VAL A 247 8.99 3.31 -4.32
N PHE A 248 7.85 3.98 -4.32
CA PHE A 248 7.61 5.17 -3.53
C PHE A 248 6.43 4.93 -2.59
N TYR A 249 6.61 5.27 -1.33
CA TYR A 249 5.57 5.21 -0.30
C TYR A 249 5.47 6.56 0.39
N VAL A 250 4.27 7.07 0.50
CA VAL A 250 3.97 8.30 1.24
C VAL A 250 2.78 8.05 2.15
N SER A 251 2.85 8.54 3.39
CA SER A 251 1.73 8.55 4.31
C SER A 251 1.76 9.80 5.18
N VAL A 252 0.64 10.51 5.23
CA VAL A 252 0.54 11.82 5.89
C VAL A 252 -0.69 11.86 6.78
N PRO A 253 -0.52 11.84 8.11
CA PRO A 253 -1.60 12.10 9.07
C PRO A 253 -2.31 13.43 8.81
N ALA A 254 -3.61 13.46 9.02
CA ALA A 254 -4.45 14.65 8.78
C ALA A 254 -3.97 15.90 9.54
N SER A 255 -3.38 15.70 10.72
CA SER A 255 -2.78 16.79 11.53
C SER A 255 -1.64 17.52 10.82
N LEU A 256 -0.97 16.87 9.87
CA LEU A 256 0.13 17.46 9.08
C LEU A 256 -0.35 18.09 7.76
N GLY A 257 -1.63 17.89 7.38
CA GLY A 257 -2.22 18.37 6.14
C GLY A 257 -1.98 17.46 4.95
N THR A 258 -3.01 16.71 4.57
CA THR A 258 -2.98 15.63 3.56
C THR A 258 -2.65 16.10 2.13
N LEU A 259 -2.80 17.40 1.81
CA LEU A 259 -2.39 17.97 0.52
C LEU A 259 -0.90 17.76 0.19
N LYS A 260 -0.07 17.45 1.20
CA LYS A 260 1.35 17.11 1.00
C LYS A 260 1.52 15.83 0.18
N VAL A 261 0.60 14.86 0.28
CA VAL A 261 0.59 13.64 -0.56
C VAL A 261 0.57 14.00 -2.04
N ALA A 262 -0.33 14.90 -2.45
CA ALA A 262 -0.39 15.38 -3.84
C ALA A 262 0.89 16.13 -4.25
N THR A 263 1.51 16.91 -3.34
CA THR A 263 2.78 17.59 -3.62
C THR A 263 3.90 16.61 -3.93
N PHE A 264 4.00 15.52 -3.17
CA PHE A 264 4.97 14.46 -3.42
C PHE A 264 4.70 13.76 -4.76
N LEU A 265 3.47 13.30 -4.98
CA LEU A 265 3.09 12.55 -6.18
C LEU A 265 3.31 13.37 -7.46
N LEU A 266 2.91 14.65 -7.47
CA LEU A 266 3.09 15.55 -8.63
C LEU A 266 4.55 15.89 -8.91
N SER A 267 5.42 15.76 -7.93
CA SER A 267 6.85 16.03 -8.07
C SER A 267 7.70 14.79 -8.32
N LEU A 268 7.11 13.61 -8.32
CA LEU A 268 7.80 12.34 -8.49
C LEU A 268 8.42 12.25 -9.90
N GLN A 269 9.70 11.92 -9.98
CA GLN A 269 10.46 11.77 -11.21
C GLN A 269 11.36 10.53 -11.12
N MET A 270 11.67 9.96 -12.28
CA MET A 270 12.66 8.91 -12.48
C MET A 270 13.85 9.51 -13.26
N SER A 271 15.09 9.24 -12.81
CA SER A 271 16.35 9.66 -13.46
C SER A 271 16.94 8.55 -14.31
#